data_720017453d0f875295e722b93e23022b
#
_entry.id   720017453d0f875295e722b93e23022b
#
_cell.length_a   1.000
_cell.length_b   1.000
_cell.length_c   1.000
_cell.angle_alpha   90.00
_cell.angle_beta   90.00
_cell.angle_gamma   90.00
#
_symmetry.space_group_name_H-M   'P 1'
#
loop_
_entity.id
_entity.type
_entity.pdbx_description
1 polymer ?
#
loop_
_entity_poly.entity_id
_entity_poly.type
_entity_poly.pdbx_seq_one_letter_code
_entity_poly.pdbx_strand_id
1 'polypeptide(L)'
;EDIQALDTLFTRKDKGDFVLHRALGSSARRDDFAPVDELIKDVLRCAPVGGRSSNTTALPFFNIEAAGEGGVMIGIGWSGQWAASFARNEGSSLRVRAGMELTHFKLHPEEEIRTPRILLLFWQGDDYLIGHNLLRRFILTHRMPKKDGKPMILPFACSSSALYDESNRATEQNQIDFASRFVRYGVEYLWIDAGWFEGQWPNGVGNWFIRKVGFPNGLKPVTDALKRMRMGLILWFEPERVHQGSWLDLEHPEWVLRLPGNPNGLLNLGNEDARNWLTEYISGMIEGEGISVYRQDFN
;
A
#
# COMPACT_ATOMS: atom_id res chain seq x y z
N GLU A 1 -0.42 -5.89 -24.74
CA GLU A 1 -1.48 -6.92 -24.61
C GLU A 1 -1.80 -7.17 -23.12
N ASP A 2 -2.98 -7.73 -22.86
CA ASP A 2 -3.40 -8.11 -21.50
C ASP A 2 -3.18 -9.59 -21.29
N ILE A 3 -2.74 -9.98 -20.08
CA ILE A 3 -2.65 -11.38 -19.67
C ILE A 3 -3.79 -11.66 -18.70
N GLN A 4 -4.75 -12.50 -19.10
CA GLN A 4 -5.88 -12.88 -18.26
C GLN A 4 -5.47 -13.98 -17.28
N ALA A 5 -5.64 -13.71 -15.99
CA ALA A 5 -5.49 -14.71 -14.92
C ALA A 5 -6.85 -15.35 -14.56
N LEU A 6 -7.94 -14.68 -14.89
CA LEU A 6 -9.32 -15.18 -14.80
C LEU A 6 -10.05 -14.85 -16.09
N ASP A 7 -10.72 -15.84 -16.66
CA ASP A 7 -11.77 -15.68 -17.69
C ASP A 7 -12.84 -16.71 -17.41
N THR A 8 -13.97 -16.30 -16.85
CA THR A 8 -15.02 -17.20 -16.40
C THR A 8 -16.41 -16.66 -16.70
N LEU A 9 -17.38 -17.55 -16.69
CA LEU A 9 -18.79 -17.24 -16.92
C LEU A 9 -19.60 -17.65 -15.67
N PHE A 10 -20.25 -16.68 -15.05
CA PHE A 10 -21.25 -16.93 -14.01
C PHE A 10 -22.63 -16.94 -14.65
N THR A 11 -23.44 -17.94 -14.36
CA THR A 11 -24.77 -18.09 -14.93
C THR A 11 -25.81 -18.17 -13.82
N ARG A 12 -26.87 -17.38 -13.94
CA ARG A 12 -28.06 -17.45 -13.08
C ARG A 12 -29.05 -18.44 -13.65
N LYS A 13 -29.98 -18.92 -12.81
CA LYS A 13 -31.11 -19.74 -13.22
C LYS A 13 -32.17 -18.93 -13.97
N ASP A 14 -32.22 -17.63 -13.71
CA ASP A 14 -33.19 -16.72 -14.31
C ASP A 14 -32.46 -15.57 -15.08
N LYS A 15 -33.23 -14.60 -15.58
CA LYS A 15 -32.71 -13.40 -16.24
C LYS A 15 -32.54 -12.21 -15.29
N GLY A 16 -32.46 -12.47 -13.98
CA GLY A 16 -32.30 -11.41 -12.98
C GLY A 16 -30.98 -10.63 -13.10
N ASP A 17 -30.89 -9.58 -12.33
CA ASP A 17 -29.78 -8.63 -12.39
C ASP A 17 -28.52 -9.15 -11.68
N PHE A 18 -27.37 -8.61 -12.11
CA PHE A 18 -26.11 -8.65 -11.38
C PHE A 18 -25.76 -7.22 -10.91
N VAL A 19 -25.43 -7.09 -9.64
CA VAL A 19 -24.95 -5.85 -9.07
C VAL A 19 -23.48 -6.00 -8.69
N LEU A 20 -22.65 -5.02 -9.05
CA LEU A 20 -21.26 -4.96 -8.67
C LEU A 20 -21.10 -3.99 -7.48
N HIS A 21 -20.75 -4.51 -6.32
CA HIS A 21 -20.35 -3.74 -5.15
C HIS A 21 -18.83 -3.66 -5.13
N ARG A 22 -18.29 -2.47 -5.20
CA ARG A 22 -16.86 -2.19 -5.19
C ARG A 22 -16.56 -0.93 -4.38
N ALA A 23 -15.29 -0.59 -4.22
CA ALA A 23 -14.88 0.67 -3.64
C ALA A 23 -13.88 1.39 -4.55
N LEU A 24 -13.86 2.71 -4.46
CA LEU A 24 -12.82 3.52 -5.07
C LEU A 24 -11.45 3.16 -4.47
N GLY A 25 -10.38 3.38 -5.22
CA GLY A 25 -9.02 3.36 -4.69
C GLY A 25 -8.72 4.62 -3.89
N SER A 26 -7.45 4.79 -3.54
CA SER A 26 -6.96 5.96 -2.81
C SER A 26 -6.08 6.84 -3.69
N SER A 27 -6.34 8.14 -3.65
CA SER A 27 -5.48 9.20 -4.18
C SER A 27 -5.29 10.35 -3.18
N ALA A 28 -5.45 10.06 -1.88
CA ALA A 28 -5.41 11.00 -0.77
C ALA A 28 -6.52 12.07 -0.84
N ARG A 29 -7.75 11.64 -1.13
CA ARG A 29 -8.95 12.47 -1.21
C ARG A 29 -9.99 12.08 -0.17
N ARG A 30 -11.03 12.91 -0.03
CA ARG A 30 -12.14 12.66 0.89
C ARG A 30 -12.99 11.45 0.52
N ASP A 31 -13.03 11.11 -0.76
CA ASP A 31 -13.77 10.00 -1.34
C ASP A 31 -12.95 8.70 -1.47
N ASP A 32 -11.75 8.67 -0.89
CA ASP A 32 -10.96 7.45 -0.82
C ASP A 32 -11.77 6.31 -0.19
N PHE A 33 -11.74 5.16 -0.84
CA PHE A 33 -12.44 3.94 -0.43
C PHE A 33 -13.97 4.05 -0.39
N ALA A 34 -14.54 5.11 -0.98
CA ALA A 34 -15.99 5.25 -1.04
C ALA A 34 -16.64 4.04 -1.74
N PRO A 35 -17.73 3.51 -1.20
CA PRO A 35 -18.45 2.39 -1.81
C PRO A 35 -19.14 2.86 -3.10
N VAL A 36 -19.18 1.95 -4.07
CA VAL A 36 -19.85 2.16 -5.37
C VAL A 36 -20.62 0.90 -5.70
N ASP A 37 -21.93 1.05 -5.90
CA ASP A 37 -22.85 -0.01 -6.31
C ASP A 37 -23.32 0.24 -7.75
N GLU A 38 -23.06 -0.70 -8.64
CA GLU A 38 -23.34 -0.55 -10.07
C GLU A 38 -24.12 -1.75 -10.61
N LEU A 39 -25.29 -1.48 -11.20
CA LEU A 39 -26.02 -2.49 -11.96
C LEU A 39 -25.26 -2.80 -13.26
N ILE A 40 -24.91 -4.06 -13.48
CA ILE A 40 -24.18 -4.50 -14.67
C ILE A 40 -25.18 -4.70 -15.82
N LYS A 41 -25.31 -3.68 -16.69
CA LYS A 41 -26.18 -3.74 -17.88
C LYS A 41 -25.43 -4.22 -19.11
N ASP A 42 -24.27 -3.67 -19.34
CA ASP A 42 -23.41 -3.94 -20.49
C ASP A 42 -22.03 -4.44 -20.03
N VAL A 43 -20.99 -3.67 -20.31
CA VAL A 43 -19.60 -3.93 -19.88
C VAL A 43 -19.15 -2.86 -18.90
N LEU A 44 -18.84 -3.29 -17.69
CA LEU A 44 -18.10 -2.47 -16.73
C LEU A 44 -16.63 -2.87 -16.74
N ARG A 45 -15.73 -1.88 -16.75
CA ARG A 45 -14.30 -2.11 -16.68
C ARG A 45 -13.69 -1.30 -15.55
N CYS A 46 -12.87 -1.96 -14.74
CA CYS A 46 -12.12 -1.37 -13.65
C CYS A 46 -10.63 -1.62 -13.83
N ALA A 47 -9.83 -0.59 -13.62
CA ALA A 47 -8.37 -0.67 -13.59
C ALA A 47 -7.82 0.46 -12.71
N PRO A 48 -6.69 0.26 -12.01
CA PRO A 48 -6.05 1.37 -11.30
C PRO A 48 -5.37 2.33 -12.28
N VAL A 49 -4.95 3.47 -11.77
CA VAL A 49 -4.19 4.47 -12.53
C VAL A 49 -2.76 4.51 -12.00
N GLY A 50 -1.78 4.62 -12.91
CA GLY A 50 -0.37 4.81 -12.54
C GLY A 50 0.35 3.57 -12.00
N GLY A 51 -0.13 2.36 -12.31
CA GLY A 51 0.57 1.12 -12.00
C GLY A 51 0.47 0.66 -10.54
N ARG A 52 -0.26 1.35 -9.67
CA ARG A 52 -0.48 0.97 -8.27
C ARG A 52 -1.84 0.29 -8.10
N SER A 53 -1.84 -0.87 -7.47
CA SER A 53 -2.99 -1.79 -7.40
C SER A 53 -4.26 -1.19 -6.78
N SER A 54 -4.15 -0.21 -5.90
CA SER A 54 -5.29 0.39 -5.19
C SER A 54 -5.43 1.90 -5.44
N ASN A 55 -4.89 2.41 -6.56
CA ASN A 55 -4.89 3.84 -6.84
C ASN A 55 -6.17 4.29 -7.55
N THR A 56 -6.77 5.36 -7.07
CA THR A 56 -7.82 6.20 -7.65
C THR A 56 -9.13 5.49 -7.95
N THR A 57 -9.24 4.72 -9.03
CA THR A 57 -10.53 4.34 -9.63
C THR A 57 -11.20 3.13 -8.97
N ALA A 58 -10.43 2.18 -8.48
CA ALA A 58 -10.96 0.99 -7.84
C ALA A 58 -9.94 0.30 -6.93
N LEU A 59 -10.41 -0.28 -5.84
CA LEU A 59 -9.71 -1.32 -5.10
C LEU A 59 -9.80 -2.65 -5.86
N PRO A 60 -8.81 -3.56 -5.73
CA PRO A 60 -8.82 -4.86 -6.41
C PRO A 60 -9.76 -5.88 -5.77
N PHE A 61 -10.90 -5.43 -5.26
CA PHE A 61 -11.90 -6.25 -4.58
C PHE A 61 -13.29 -5.94 -5.12
N PHE A 62 -13.99 -6.99 -5.58
CA PHE A 62 -15.27 -6.89 -6.27
C PHE A 62 -16.24 -7.90 -5.70
N ASN A 63 -17.38 -7.47 -5.25
CA ASN A 63 -18.47 -8.36 -4.83
C ASN A 63 -19.57 -8.31 -5.88
N ILE A 64 -19.76 -9.41 -6.57
CA ILE A 64 -20.83 -9.58 -7.55
C ILE A 64 -22.00 -10.25 -6.85
N GLU A 65 -23.10 -9.53 -6.75
CA GLU A 65 -24.37 -10.05 -6.27
C GLU A 65 -25.22 -10.53 -7.45
N ALA A 66 -25.71 -11.75 -7.36
CA ALA A 66 -26.82 -12.26 -8.16
C ALA A 66 -28.09 -12.09 -7.33
N ALA A 67 -28.82 -10.98 -7.52
CA ALA A 67 -29.91 -10.56 -6.66
C ALA A 67 -30.88 -11.72 -6.32
N GLY A 68 -31.07 -11.97 -5.02
CA GLY A 68 -31.92 -13.05 -4.50
C GLY A 68 -31.32 -14.46 -4.47
N GLU A 69 -30.08 -14.67 -4.93
CA GLU A 69 -29.44 -15.98 -4.94
C GLU A 69 -28.16 -16.06 -4.10
N GLY A 70 -27.45 -14.93 -3.97
CA GLY A 70 -26.13 -14.84 -3.36
C GLY A 70 -25.13 -14.20 -4.32
N GLY A 71 -23.84 -14.57 -4.23
CA GLY A 71 -22.85 -13.93 -5.08
C GLY A 71 -21.45 -14.50 -4.94
N VAL A 72 -20.50 -13.75 -5.48
CA VAL A 72 -19.07 -14.07 -5.41
C VAL A 72 -18.24 -12.83 -5.13
N MET A 73 -17.39 -12.92 -4.10
CA MET A 73 -16.34 -11.94 -3.84
C MET A 73 -15.11 -12.33 -4.63
N ILE A 74 -14.59 -11.38 -5.42
CA ILE A 74 -13.38 -11.53 -6.24
C ILE A 74 -12.30 -10.63 -5.69
N GLY A 75 -11.10 -11.18 -5.46
CA GLY A 75 -9.92 -10.42 -5.09
C GLY A 75 -8.79 -10.60 -6.11
N ILE A 76 -8.20 -9.50 -6.58
CA ILE A 76 -7.07 -9.52 -7.51
C ILE A 76 -5.78 -9.35 -6.71
N GLY A 77 -5.03 -10.43 -6.55
CA GLY A 77 -3.76 -10.46 -5.84
C GLY A 77 -2.58 -10.06 -6.73
N TRP A 78 -2.52 -8.77 -7.08
CA TRP A 78 -1.46 -8.17 -7.89
C TRP A 78 -1.12 -6.78 -7.36
N SER A 79 0.16 -6.48 -7.19
CA SER A 79 0.62 -5.18 -6.69
C SER A 79 0.79 -4.11 -7.78
N GLY A 80 0.84 -4.52 -9.05
CA GLY A 80 1.01 -3.63 -10.21
C GLY A 80 -0.29 -3.33 -10.95
N GLN A 81 -0.16 -2.98 -12.23
CA GLN A 81 -1.28 -2.65 -13.11
C GLN A 81 -2.11 -3.90 -13.45
N TRP A 82 -3.36 -3.86 -13.09
CA TRP A 82 -4.35 -4.90 -13.41
C TRP A 82 -5.56 -4.28 -14.10
N ALA A 83 -6.38 -5.12 -14.75
CA ALA A 83 -7.71 -4.74 -15.19
C ALA A 83 -8.69 -5.88 -14.89
N ALA A 84 -9.94 -5.49 -14.62
CA ALA A 84 -11.07 -6.39 -14.52
C ALA A 84 -12.21 -5.90 -15.41
N SER A 85 -12.91 -6.82 -16.06
CA SER A 85 -14.11 -6.52 -16.84
C SER A 85 -15.25 -7.45 -16.48
N PHE A 86 -16.44 -6.89 -16.43
CA PHE A 86 -17.69 -7.55 -16.07
C PHE A 86 -18.66 -7.31 -17.22
N ALA A 87 -18.86 -8.32 -18.07
CA ALA A 87 -19.64 -8.20 -19.29
C ALA A 87 -20.94 -8.99 -19.19
N ARG A 88 -22.08 -8.29 -19.23
CA ARG A 88 -23.40 -8.89 -19.28
C ARG A 88 -23.65 -9.43 -20.69
N ASN A 89 -24.05 -10.68 -20.80
CA ASN A 89 -24.48 -11.26 -22.07
C ASN A 89 -26.01 -11.13 -22.22
N GLU A 90 -26.50 -11.28 -23.45
CA GLU A 90 -27.93 -11.44 -23.73
C GLU A 90 -28.43 -12.71 -23.06
N GLY A 91 -28.96 -12.64 -21.88
CA GLY A 91 -29.45 -13.82 -21.15
C GLY A 91 -29.16 -13.77 -19.67
N SER A 92 -28.85 -14.90 -19.08
CA SER A 92 -28.63 -15.07 -17.62
C SER A 92 -27.16 -15.10 -17.20
N SER A 93 -26.23 -14.74 -18.09
CA SER A 93 -24.79 -14.92 -17.85
C SER A 93 -24.05 -13.61 -17.71
N LEU A 94 -23.00 -13.64 -16.89
CA LEU A 94 -22.02 -12.58 -16.69
C LEU A 94 -20.62 -13.13 -16.92
N ARG A 95 -19.90 -12.61 -17.92
CA ARG A 95 -18.50 -12.94 -18.14
C ARG A 95 -17.63 -12.04 -17.32
N VAL A 96 -16.70 -12.62 -16.56
CA VAL A 96 -15.73 -11.88 -15.75
C VAL A 96 -14.33 -12.23 -16.22
N ARG A 97 -13.54 -11.19 -16.50
CA ARG A 97 -12.13 -11.30 -16.82
C ARG A 97 -11.33 -10.44 -15.86
N ALA A 98 -10.18 -10.92 -15.43
CA ALA A 98 -9.25 -10.16 -14.61
C ALA A 98 -7.82 -10.64 -14.87
N GLY A 99 -6.86 -9.70 -14.89
CA GLY A 99 -5.46 -10.03 -15.13
C GLY A 99 -4.54 -8.84 -15.16
N MET A 100 -3.37 -9.03 -15.74
CA MET A 100 -2.39 -7.95 -15.97
C MET A 100 -2.83 -7.14 -17.18
N GLU A 101 -2.76 -5.83 -17.07
CA GLU A 101 -3.07 -4.88 -18.13
C GLU A 101 -1.79 -4.32 -18.75
N LEU A 102 -1.83 -4.06 -20.08
CA LEU A 102 -0.77 -3.38 -20.82
C LEU A 102 0.60 -4.05 -20.67
N THR A 103 0.65 -5.36 -20.67
CA THR A 103 1.91 -6.10 -20.55
C THR A 103 2.79 -5.89 -21.77
N HIS A 104 4.06 -5.53 -21.53
CA HIS A 104 5.07 -5.33 -22.54
C HIS A 104 6.42 -5.85 -22.06
N PHE A 105 6.63 -7.14 -22.18
CA PHE A 105 7.90 -7.80 -21.82
C PHE A 105 8.20 -8.98 -22.76
N LYS A 106 9.41 -9.48 -22.68
CA LYS A 106 9.85 -10.72 -23.32
C LYS A 106 10.26 -11.71 -22.24
N LEU A 107 9.96 -12.97 -22.46
CA LEU A 107 10.53 -14.07 -21.68
C LEU A 107 11.66 -14.70 -22.48
N HIS A 108 12.82 -14.82 -21.88
CA HIS A 108 13.92 -15.58 -22.43
C HIS A 108 13.78 -17.06 -22.03
N PRO A 109 14.52 -17.97 -22.71
CA PRO A 109 14.54 -19.37 -22.31
C PRO A 109 14.83 -19.53 -20.81
N GLU A 110 14.06 -20.39 -20.15
CA GLU A 110 14.15 -20.69 -18.70
C GLU A 110 13.65 -19.59 -17.75
N GLU A 111 13.20 -18.43 -18.27
CA GLU A 111 12.54 -17.40 -17.45
C GLU A 111 11.09 -17.76 -17.17
N GLU A 112 10.68 -17.54 -15.92
CA GLU A 112 9.31 -17.71 -15.46
C GLU A 112 8.75 -16.39 -14.94
N ILE A 113 7.46 -16.15 -15.19
CA ILE A 113 6.72 -15.03 -14.58
C ILE A 113 5.53 -15.57 -13.79
N ARG A 114 5.15 -14.80 -12.82
CA ARG A 114 3.94 -15.02 -12.04
C ARG A 114 2.85 -14.07 -12.51
N THR A 115 1.67 -14.61 -12.79
CA THR A 115 0.45 -13.84 -13.03
C THR A 115 -0.26 -13.47 -11.71
N PRO A 116 -1.22 -12.54 -11.72
CA PRO A 116 -2.08 -12.28 -10.56
C PRO A 116 -2.72 -13.56 -10.03
N ARG A 117 -2.82 -13.65 -8.70
CA ARG A 117 -3.65 -14.68 -8.05
C ARG A 117 -5.06 -14.14 -7.91
N ILE A 118 -6.05 -14.90 -8.36
CA ILE A 118 -7.43 -14.50 -8.22
C ILE A 118 -8.06 -15.28 -7.07
N LEU A 119 -8.63 -14.57 -6.12
CA LEU A 119 -9.44 -15.12 -5.04
C LEU A 119 -10.90 -15.12 -5.46
N LEU A 120 -11.59 -16.25 -5.29
CA LEU A 120 -13.03 -16.38 -5.45
C LEU A 120 -13.61 -16.91 -4.13
N LEU A 121 -14.54 -16.16 -3.51
CA LEU A 121 -15.28 -16.59 -2.33
C LEU A 121 -16.78 -16.53 -2.64
N PHE A 122 -17.40 -17.68 -2.79
CA PHE A 122 -18.84 -17.77 -3.04
C PHE A 122 -19.62 -17.59 -1.74
N TRP A 123 -20.72 -16.87 -1.82
CA TRP A 123 -21.62 -16.66 -0.69
C TRP A 123 -23.07 -16.84 -1.12
N GLN A 124 -23.93 -17.11 -0.16
CA GLN A 124 -25.36 -17.36 -0.38
C GLN A 124 -26.18 -16.52 0.60
N GLY A 125 -27.33 -16.05 0.15
CA GLY A 125 -28.24 -15.18 0.92
C GLY A 125 -28.60 -13.94 0.14
N ASP A 126 -29.32 -13.03 0.79
CA ASP A 126 -29.89 -11.79 0.24
C ASP A 126 -29.16 -10.52 0.74
N ASP A 127 -28.10 -10.68 1.54
CA ASP A 127 -27.29 -9.58 2.03
C ASP A 127 -25.85 -9.68 1.48
N TYR A 128 -25.51 -8.76 0.59
CA TYR A 128 -24.17 -8.70 -0.02
C TYR A 128 -23.02 -8.50 1.00
N LEU A 129 -23.31 -8.00 2.22
CA LEU A 129 -22.32 -7.87 3.28
C LEU A 129 -21.77 -9.25 3.74
N ILE A 130 -22.47 -10.33 3.47
CA ILE A 130 -21.96 -11.69 3.69
C ILE A 130 -20.64 -11.89 2.92
N GLY A 131 -20.59 -11.49 1.64
CA GLY A 131 -19.38 -11.56 0.82
C GLY A 131 -18.23 -10.74 1.39
N HIS A 132 -18.50 -9.52 1.80
CA HIS A 132 -17.49 -8.65 2.44
C HIS A 132 -16.96 -9.24 3.76
N ASN A 133 -17.85 -9.81 4.57
CA ASN A 133 -17.45 -10.46 5.81
C ASN A 133 -16.65 -11.75 5.59
N LEU A 134 -16.93 -12.50 4.51
CA LEU A 134 -16.11 -13.64 4.09
C LEU A 134 -14.71 -13.21 3.71
N LEU A 135 -14.57 -12.17 2.89
CA LEU A 135 -13.27 -11.62 2.50
C LEU A 135 -12.48 -11.19 3.75
N ARG A 136 -13.11 -10.45 4.65
CA ARG A 136 -12.46 -9.98 5.88
C ARG A 136 -11.97 -11.15 6.74
N ARG A 137 -12.77 -12.19 6.92
CA ARG A 137 -12.37 -13.41 7.64
C ARG A 137 -11.24 -14.16 6.93
N PHE A 138 -11.31 -14.27 5.60
CA PHE A 138 -10.24 -14.88 4.81
C PHE A 138 -8.91 -14.15 5.00
N ILE A 139 -8.89 -12.82 4.91
CA ILE A 139 -7.68 -12.00 5.11
C ILE A 139 -7.13 -12.22 6.52
N LEU A 140 -7.96 -12.10 7.56
CA LEU A 140 -7.55 -12.29 8.95
C LEU A 140 -6.96 -13.67 9.20
N THR A 141 -7.55 -14.72 8.64
CA THR A 141 -7.14 -16.10 8.90
C THR A 141 -5.91 -16.51 8.08
N HIS A 142 -5.85 -16.10 6.81
CA HIS A 142 -4.91 -16.67 5.84
C HIS A 142 -3.85 -15.70 5.32
N ARG A 143 -4.04 -14.38 5.47
CA ARG A 143 -3.16 -13.36 4.88
C ARG A 143 -2.55 -12.42 5.90
N MET A 144 -3.21 -12.19 7.00
CA MET A 144 -2.70 -11.34 8.06
C MET A 144 -1.37 -11.90 8.57
N PRO A 145 -0.30 -11.08 8.72
CA PRO A 145 0.92 -11.49 9.41
C PRO A 145 0.59 -12.03 10.79
N LYS A 146 1.32 -13.05 11.22
CA LYS A 146 1.10 -13.70 12.53
C LYS A 146 2.33 -13.51 13.39
N LYS A 147 2.10 -13.22 14.67
CA LYS A 147 3.09 -13.28 15.73
C LYS A 147 2.63 -14.34 16.74
N ASP A 148 3.50 -15.29 17.05
CA ASP A 148 3.20 -16.42 17.95
C ASP A 148 1.91 -17.18 17.57
N GLY A 149 1.69 -17.38 16.26
CA GLY A 149 0.54 -18.09 15.70
C GLY A 149 -0.78 -17.31 15.69
N LYS A 150 -0.81 -16.09 16.22
CA LYS A 150 -2.00 -15.22 16.25
C LYS A 150 -1.89 -14.10 15.20
N PRO A 151 -3.00 -13.68 14.55
CA PRO A 151 -2.97 -12.53 13.66
C PRO A 151 -2.45 -11.29 14.39
N MET A 152 -1.53 -10.56 13.75
CA MET A 152 -1.08 -9.27 14.27
C MET A 152 -2.23 -8.26 14.15
N ILE A 153 -2.59 -7.66 15.27
CA ILE A 153 -3.50 -6.51 15.30
C ILE A 153 -2.72 -5.30 14.77
N LEU A 154 -3.39 -4.45 13.99
CA LEU A 154 -2.80 -3.19 13.53
C LEU A 154 -2.40 -2.35 14.75
N PRO A 155 -1.20 -1.73 14.75
CA PRO A 155 -0.74 -0.94 15.87
C PRO A 155 -1.62 0.29 16.08
N PHE A 156 -1.92 0.60 17.33
CA PHE A 156 -2.56 1.87 17.70
C PHE A 156 -1.46 2.93 17.85
N ALA A 157 -1.37 3.81 16.85
CA ALA A 157 -0.30 4.79 16.75
C ALA A 157 -0.83 6.23 16.84
N CYS A 158 -0.02 7.13 17.37
CA CYS A 158 -0.19 8.58 17.22
C CYS A 158 0.91 9.15 16.33
N SER A 159 0.54 10.05 15.41
CA SER A 159 1.50 10.76 14.55
C SER A 159 1.68 12.21 14.99
N SER A 160 2.92 12.65 15.04
CA SER A 160 3.29 14.05 15.31
C SER A 160 3.39 14.90 14.04
N SER A 161 3.14 14.31 12.85
CA SER A 161 3.36 14.91 11.54
C SER A 161 2.74 16.30 11.40
N ALA A 162 1.46 16.44 11.64
CA ALA A 162 0.75 17.72 11.50
C ALA A 162 1.29 18.86 12.39
N LEU A 163 2.04 18.53 13.45
CA LEU A 163 2.59 19.53 14.37
C LEU A 163 4.04 19.90 14.07
N TYR A 164 4.83 18.97 13.58
CA TYR A 164 6.29 19.13 13.57
C TYR A 164 6.95 18.86 12.22
N ASP A 165 6.43 17.98 11.38
CA ASP A 165 7.15 17.49 10.20
C ASP A 165 7.19 18.53 9.07
N GLU A 166 6.04 19.12 8.72
CA GLU A 166 5.92 20.08 7.62
C GLU A 166 6.78 21.36 7.79
N SER A 167 7.21 21.64 9.00
CA SER A 167 8.00 22.82 9.33
C SER A 167 9.40 22.51 9.84
N ASN A 168 9.84 21.26 9.69
CA ASN A 168 11.16 20.79 10.15
C ASN A 168 11.44 21.09 11.63
N ARG A 169 10.39 21.03 12.47
CA ARG A 169 10.43 21.34 13.89
C ARG A 169 10.50 20.12 14.81
N ALA A 170 10.52 18.90 14.25
CA ALA A 170 10.66 17.71 15.05
C ALA A 170 12.01 17.70 15.78
N THR A 171 12.01 17.42 17.08
CA THR A 171 13.18 17.31 17.94
C THR A 171 13.05 16.14 18.88
N GLU A 172 14.17 15.64 19.42
CA GLU A 172 14.16 14.58 20.45
C GLU A 172 13.13 14.90 21.53
N GLN A 173 13.17 16.09 22.11
CA GLN A 173 12.34 16.46 23.24
C GLN A 173 10.85 16.54 22.88
N ASN A 174 10.49 17.22 21.78
CA ASN A 174 9.08 17.39 21.46
C ASN A 174 8.41 16.07 21.01
N GLN A 175 9.17 15.12 20.46
CA GLN A 175 8.68 13.80 20.14
C GLN A 175 8.40 12.98 21.41
N ILE A 176 9.29 13.07 22.40
CA ILE A 176 9.09 12.42 23.72
C ILE A 176 7.89 13.02 24.44
N ASP A 177 7.78 14.35 24.47
CA ASP A 177 6.68 15.07 25.12
C ASP A 177 5.33 14.73 24.43
N PHE A 178 5.33 14.64 23.11
CA PHE A 178 4.14 14.24 22.35
C PHE A 178 3.70 12.83 22.75
N ALA A 179 4.58 11.85 22.68
CA ALA A 179 4.28 10.48 23.05
C ALA A 179 3.74 10.36 24.49
N SER A 180 4.35 11.09 25.44
CA SER A 180 3.95 11.07 26.84
C SER A 180 2.50 11.52 27.09
N ARG A 181 1.95 12.38 26.22
CA ARG A 181 0.56 12.81 26.31
C ARG A 181 -0.43 11.72 25.87
N PHE A 182 -0.03 10.83 24.98
CA PHE A 182 -0.91 9.84 24.35
C PHE A 182 -0.81 8.45 24.98
N VAL A 183 0.29 8.11 25.67
CA VAL A 183 0.47 6.80 26.31
C VAL A 183 -0.69 6.43 27.25
N ARG A 184 -1.28 7.38 27.97
CA ARG A 184 -2.42 7.18 28.87
C ARG A 184 -3.71 6.75 28.17
N TYR A 185 -3.78 6.92 26.85
CA TYR A 185 -4.92 6.50 26.03
C TYR A 185 -4.72 5.12 25.40
N GLY A 186 -3.67 4.39 25.80
CA GLY A 186 -3.36 3.07 25.27
C GLY A 186 -2.69 3.07 23.91
N VAL A 187 -2.12 4.22 23.48
CA VAL A 187 -1.34 4.29 22.24
C VAL A 187 -0.06 3.47 22.40
N GLU A 188 0.21 2.62 21.42
CA GLU A 188 1.31 1.64 21.45
C GLU A 188 2.55 2.13 20.67
N TYR A 189 2.37 3.06 19.74
CA TYR A 189 3.46 3.55 18.88
C TYR A 189 3.40 5.06 18.68
N LEU A 190 4.58 5.69 18.72
CA LEU A 190 4.79 7.01 18.13
C LEU A 190 5.16 6.84 16.66
N TRP A 191 4.53 7.58 15.79
CA TRP A 191 4.88 7.66 14.38
C TRP A 191 5.52 9.00 14.07
N ILE A 192 6.83 8.98 13.73
CA ILE A 192 7.55 10.11 13.16
C ILE A 192 7.51 9.96 11.64
N ASP A 193 6.87 10.92 10.98
CA ASP A 193 6.75 11.01 9.54
C ASP A 193 8.01 11.66 8.93
N ALA A 194 7.89 12.57 7.98
CA ALA A 194 8.99 13.11 7.18
C ALA A 194 9.88 14.17 7.89
N GLY A 195 9.81 14.32 9.20
CA GLY A 195 10.51 15.38 9.95
C GLY A 195 11.88 15.01 10.54
N TRP A 196 12.39 13.80 10.31
CA TRP A 196 13.57 13.28 10.98
C TRP A 196 14.88 13.39 10.19
N PHE A 197 14.82 13.49 8.84
CA PHE A 197 16.00 13.47 7.97
C PHE A 197 16.42 14.86 7.47
N GLU A 198 17.66 14.98 6.99
CA GLU A 198 18.22 16.24 6.48
C GLU A 198 17.50 16.72 5.21
N GLY A 199 17.29 18.04 5.13
CA GLY A 199 16.70 18.71 3.96
C GLY A 199 15.18 18.72 3.93
N GLN A 200 14.51 18.07 4.86
CA GLN A 200 13.03 17.98 4.97
C GLN A 200 12.31 17.47 3.72
N TRP A 201 11.05 17.13 3.88
CA TRP A 201 10.18 16.76 2.76
C TRP A 201 9.62 18.03 2.06
N PRO A 202 9.52 18.07 0.70
CA PRO A 202 9.92 17.01 -0.23
C PRO A 202 11.39 17.09 -0.69
N ASN A 203 12.12 18.16 -0.40
CA ASN A 203 13.40 18.48 -1.02
C ASN A 203 14.58 17.63 -0.49
N GLY A 204 14.45 17.10 0.71
CA GLY A 204 15.47 16.24 1.32
C GLY A 204 15.32 14.75 1.03
N VAL A 205 14.34 14.35 0.24
CA VAL A 205 14.16 12.92 -0.12
C VAL A 205 15.38 12.44 -0.91
N GLY A 206 16.04 11.41 -0.39
CA GLY A 206 17.36 10.98 -0.85
C GLY A 206 18.51 11.33 0.12
N ASN A 207 18.22 12.15 1.18
CA ASN A 207 19.12 12.42 2.29
C ASN A 207 18.72 11.62 3.53
N TRP A 208 18.74 10.35 3.52
CA TRP A 208 18.22 9.51 4.62
C TRP A 208 19.08 9.57 5.89
N PHE A 209 19.74 10.70 6.17
CA PHE A 209 20.53 10.95 7.37
C PHE A 209 19.71 11.66 8.43
N ILE A 210 19.87 11.25 9.68
CA ILE A 210 19.17 11.86 10.81
C ILE A 210 19.58 13.33 10.93
N ARG A 211 18.60 14.22 10.96
CA ARG A 211 18.77 15.67 11.06
C ARG A 211 19.34 16.08 12.43
N LYS A 212 20.60 16.47 12.44
CA LYS A 212 21.35 16.76 13.67
C LYS A 212 20.81 17.93 14.49
N VAL A 213 20.19 18.92 13.84
CA VAL A 213 19.59 20.07 14.57
C VAL A 213 18.42 19.63 15.45
N GLY A 214 17.64 18.64 15.03
CA GLY A 214 16.51 18.12 15.80
C GLY A 214 16.86 16.91 16.67
N PHE A 215 17.79 16.10 16.19
CA PHE A 215 18.17 14.83 16.79
C PHE A 215 19.71 14.73 16.90
N PRO A 216 20.34 15.55 17.77
CA PRO A 216 21.80 15.60 17.88
C PRO A 216 22.42 14.28 18.30
N ASN A 217 21.67 13.46 19.05
CA ASN A 217 22.10 12.14 19.53
C ASN A 217 21.45 10.97 18.78
N GLY A 218 20.94 11.20 17.55
CA GLY A 218 20.18 10.23 16.79
C GLY A 218 18.75 10.07 17.30
N LEU A 219 18.08 8.96 16.92
CA LEU A 219 16.73 8.65 17.41
C LEU A 219 16.74 7.81 18.70
N LYS A 220 17.92 7.39 19.14
CA LYS A 220 18.10 6.55 20.33
C LYS A 220 17.48 7.13 21.59
N PRO A 221 17.64 8.45 21.92
CA PRO A 221 16.98 9.04 23.08
C PRO A 221 15.46 8.94 23.01
N VAL A 222 14.87 9.09 21.81
CA VAL A 222 13.41 8.95 21.61
C VAL A 222 12.99 7.51 21.83
N THR A 223 13.64 6.54 21.16
CA THR A 223 13.27 5.12 21.28
C THR A 223 13.48 4.58 22.69
N ASP A 224 14.50 5.02 23.41
CA ASP A 224 14.70 4.64 24.82
C ASP A 224 13.63 5.24 25.74
N ALA A 225 13.17 6.45 25.48
CA ALA A 225 12.03 7.04 26.18
C ALA A 225 10.73 6.28 25.89
N LEU A 226 10.48 5.95 24.62
CA LEU A 226 9.33 5.16 24.20
C LEU A 226 9.31 3.77 24.86
N LYS A 227 10.46 3.09 24.93
CA LYS A 227 10.58 1.79 25.64
C LYS A 227 10.18 1.88 27.10
N ARG A 228 10.58 2.95 27.81
CA ARG A 228 10.16 3.18 29.21
C ARG A 228 8.63 3.36 29.32
N MET A 229 8.00 3.93 28.30
CA MET A 229 6.53 4.04 28.18
C MET A 229 5.85 2.79 27.63
N ARG A 230 6.59 1.71 27.33
CA ARG A 230 6.11 0.50 26.63
C ARG A 230 5.53 0.80 25.24
N MET A 231 6.09 1.78 24.57
CA MET A 231 5.75 2.17 23.22
C MET A 231 6.88 1.81 22.24
N GLY A 232 6.55 1.67 20.96
CA GLY A 232 7.49 1.53 19.87
C GLY A 232 7.57 2.78 18.99
N LEU A 233 8.56 2.82 18.10
CA LEU A 233 8.71 3.85 17.07
C LEU A 233 8.32 3.30 15.70
N ILE A 234 7.41 3.98 15.01
CA ILE A 234 7.20 3.87 13.56
C ILE A 234 7.97 4.98 12.91
N LEU A 235 8.88 4.65 11.98
CA LEU A 235 9.65 5.65 11.24
C LEU A 235 9.30 5.57 9.75
N TRP A 236 8.98 6.73 9.17
CA TRP A 236 8.60 6.90 7.77
C TRP A 236 9.83 7.01 6.86
N PHE A 237 9.74 6.38 5.69
CA PHE A 237 10.71 6.47 4.60
C PHE A 237 9.99 6.57 3.27
N GLU A 238 10.61 7.24 2.30
CA GLU A 238 10.24 7.23 0.89
C GLU A 238 11.48 6.88 0.04
N PRO A 239 12.01 5.65 0.19
CA PRO A 239 13.37 5.30 -0.18
C PRO A 239 13.63 5.28 -1.68
N GLU A 240 12.59 5.19 -2.49
CA GLU A 240 12.71 5.07 -3.93
C GLU A 240 12.72 6.42 -4.65
N ARG A 241 12.17 7.49 -4.07
CA ARG A 241 12.24 8.82 -4.67
C ARG A 241 13.56 9.50 -4.31
N VAL A 242 14.15 10.16 -5.31
CA VAL A 242 15.39 10.93 -5.18
C VAL A 242 15.15 12.34 -5.68
N HIS A 243 15.24 13.33 -4.79
CA HIS A 243 15.12 14.73 -5.16
C HIS A 243 16.46 15.25 -5.73
N GLN A 244 16.38 16.16 -6.70
CA GLN A 244 17.55 16.82 -7.25
C GLN A 244 18.31 17.59 -6.17
N GLY A 245 19.62 17.39 -6.08
CA GLY A 245 20.48 18.00 -5.06
C GLY A 245 20.53 17.22 -3.73
N SER A 246 19.81 16.11 -3.58
CA SER A 246 19.98 15.22 -2.44
C SER A 246 21.31 14.45 -2.50
N TRP A 247 21.71 13.83 -1.40
CA TRP A 247 22.94 13.03 -1.35
C TRP A 247 22.97 11.91 -2.41
N LEU A 248 21.87 11.15 -2.55
CA LEU A 248 21.77 10.12 -3.59
C LEU A 248 21.92 10.69 -5.01
N ASP A 249 21.40 11.89 -5.25
CA ASP A 249 21.52 12.54 -6.53
C ASP A 249 22.95 13.00 -6.84
N LEU A 250 23.67 13.49 -5.83
CA LEU A 250 25.00 14.08 -5.99
C LEU A 250 26.11 13.02 -5.96
N GLU A 251 26.01 12.05 -5.05
CA GLU A 251 27.07 11.08 -4.80
C GLU A 251 26.90 9.79 -5.61
N HIS A 252 25.65 9.47 -6.00
CA HIS A 252 25.30 8.23 -6.74
C HIS A 252 24.36 8.48 -7.90
N PRO A 253 24.67 9.43 -8.82
CA PRO A 253 23.82 9.71 -9.97
C PRO A 253 23.59 8.51 -10.88
N GLU A 254 24.53 7.56 -10.91
CA GLU A 254 24.46 6.29 -11.66
C GLU A 254 23.38 5.31 -11.12
N TRP A 255 22.91 5.54 -9.90
CA TRP A 255 21.83 4.76 -9.29
C TRP A 255 20.44 5.37 -9.55
N VAL A 256 20.36 6.55 -10.19
CA VAL A 256 19.12 7.31 -10.30
C VAL A 256 18.56 7.30 -11.71
N LEU A 257 17.37 6.73 -11.87
CA LEU A 257 16.58 6.81 -13.10
C LEU A 257 15.88 8.16 -13.18
N ARG A 258 15.95 8.84 -14.33
CA ARG A 258 15.34 10.14 -14.54
C ARG A 258 14.53 10.21 -15.84
N LEU A 259 13.42 10.92 -15.77
CA LEU A 259 12.69 11.35 -16.95
C LEU A 259 13.17 12.75 -17.35
N PRO A 260 13.33 13.02 -18.65
CA PRO A 260 13.69 14.36 -19.13
C PRO A 260 12.74 15.43 -18.59
N GLY A 261 13.32 16.50 -18.00
CA GLY A 261 12.55 17.62 -17.45
C GLY A 261 11.94 17.39 -16.06
N ASN A 262 12.12 16.22 -15.45
CA ASN A 262 11.68 15.98 -14.07
C ASN A 262 12.85 16.22 -13.10
N PRO A 263 12.70 17.11 -12.09
CA PRO A 263 13.73 17.33 -11.06
C PRO A 263 13.88 16.13 -10.11
N ASN A 264 12.86 15.29 -10.02
CA ASN A 264 12.90 14.09 -9.19
C ASN A 264 13.35 12.89 -10.01
N GLY A 265 14.13 12.02 -9.38
CA GLY A 265 14.53 10.73 -9.91
C GLY A 265 13.92 9.58 -9.10
N LEU A 266 14.16 8.39 -9.60
CA LEU A 266 13.80 7.12 -8.95
C LEU A 266 15.08 6.32 -8.70
N LEU A 267 15.30 5.87 -7.47
CA LEU A 267 16.39 4.96 -7.15
C LEU A 267 16.21 3.65 -7.92
N ASN A 268 17.20 3.29 -8.71
CA ASN A 268 17.18 2.09 -9.54
C ASN A 268 17.46 0.84 -8.70
N LEU A 269 16.44 0.25 -8.09
CA LEU A 269 16.57 -0.99 -7.33
C LEU A 269 16.89 -2.23 -8.21
N GLY A 270 16.87 -2.09 -9.53
CA GLY A 270 17.45 -3.05 -10.46
C GLY A 270 18.97 -3.04 -10.46
N ASN A 271 19.61 -1.95 -10.06
CA ASN A 271 21.04 -1.86 -9.80
C ASN A 271 21.35 -2.58 -8.46
N GLU A 272 22.26 -3.54 -8.49
CA GLU A 272 22.58 -4.37 -7.32
C GLU A 272 23.24 -3.56 -6.21
N ASP A 273 24.15 -2.66 -6.52
CA ASP A 273 24.85 -1.84 -5.54
C ASP A 273 23.90 -0.89 -4.83
N ALA A 274 23.00 -0.23 -5.58
CA ALA A 274 21.97 0.64 -5.01
C ALA A 274 21.03 -0.13 -4.07
N ARG A 275 20.60 -1.31 -4.47
CA ARG A 275 19.72 -2.17 -3.67
C ARG A 275 20.41 -2.66 -2.40
N ASN A 276 21.67 -3.10 -2.49
CA ASN A 276 22.43 -3.58 -1.36
C ASN A 276 22.69 -2.45 -0.37
N TRP A 277 23.14 -1.29 -0.85
CA TRP A 277 23.33 -0.10 -0.02
C TRP A 277 22.05 0.27 0.74
N LEU A 278 20.91 0.38 0.05
CA LEU A 278 19.64 0.75 0.69
C LEU A 278 19.23 -0.26 1.76
N THR A 279 19.41 -1.54 1.46
CA THR A 279 19.05 -2.64 2.37
C THR A 279 19.92 -2.59 3.63
N GLU A 280 21.22 -2.48 3.49
CA GLU A 280 22.16 -2.42 4.61
C GLU A 280 21.96 -1.15 5.44
N TYR A 281 21.77 -0.01 4.78
CA TYR A 281 21.58 1.27 5.45
C TYR A 281 20.32 1.28 6.30
N ILE A 282 19.16 0.91 5.73
CA ILE A 282 17.90 0.87 6.47
C ILE A 282 17.92 -0.19 7.57
N SER A 283 18.49 -1.36 7.31
CA SER A 283 18.63 -2.41 8.33
C SER A 283 19.49 -1.94 9.50
N GLY A 284 20.61 -1.28 9.21
CA GLY A 284 21.46 -0.69 10.24
C GLY A 284 20.76 0.38 11.07
N MET A 285 19.94 1.23 10.44
CA MET A 285 19.12 2.20 11.16
C MET A 285 18.06 1.53 12.05
N ILE A 286 17.38 0.50 11.55
CA ILE A 286 16.37 -0.22 12.32
C ILE A 286 16.98 -0.80 13.60
N GLU A 287 18.13 -1.45 13.48
CA GLU A 287 18.85 -2.05 14.62
C GLU A 287 19.46 -0.98 15.53
N GLY A 288 20.22 -0.05 14.97
CA GLY A 288 20.99 0.96 15.71
C GLY A 288 20.11 1.94 16.46
N GLU A 289 19.06 2.44 15.85
CA GLU A 289 18.15 3.42 16.42
C GLU A 289 16.99 2.79 17.18
N GLY A 290 16.76 1.48 17.05
CA GLY A 290 15.70 0.74 17.74
C GLY A 290 14.30 1.02 17.19
N ILE A 291 14.20 1.13 15.86
CA ILE A 291 12.94 1.33 15.14
C ILE A 291 12.11 0.05 15.25
N SER A 292 10.84 0.16 15.63
CA SER A 292 9.95 -0.99 15.81
C SER A 292 9.17 -1.34 14.54
N VAL A 293 8.84 -0.34 13.74
CA VAL A 293 8.08 -0.49 12.49
C VAL A 293 8.69 0.41 11.42
N TYR A 294 9.11 -0.19 10.33
CA TYR A 294 9.48 0.51 9.11
C TYR A 294 8.22 0.80 8.29
N ARG A 295 7.97 2.08 8.03
CA ARG A 295 6.87 2.51 7.18
C ARG A 295 7.40 3.06 5.86
N GLN A 296 7.12 2.36 4.78
CA GLN A 296 7.48 2.80 3.44
C GLN A 296 6.31 3.55 2.80
N ASP A 297 6.61 4.70 2.23
CA ASP A 297 5.71 5.50 1.43
C ASP A 297 6.24 5.65 0.00
N PHE A 298 5.39 6.18 -0.87
CA PHE A 298 5.75 6.61 -2.22
C PHE A 298 4.75 7.68 -2.69
N ASN A 299 5.19 8.94 -2.77
CA ASN A 299 4.37 10.07 -3.17
C ASN A 299 4.64 10.53 -4.61
#